data_2a8e19156b8865d2d626176c33953f1f
#
_entry.id   2a8e19156b8865d2d626176c33953f1f
#
_cell.length_a   1.000
_cell.length_b   1.000
_cell.length_c   1.000
_cell.angle_alpha   90.00
_cell.angle_beta   90.00
_cell.angle_gamma   90.00
#
_symmetry.space_group_name_H-M   'P 1'
#
loop_
_entity.id
_entity.type
_entity.pdbx_description
1 polymer ?
#
loop_
_entity_poly.entity_id
_entity_poly.type
_entity_poly.pdbx_seq_one_letter_code
_entity_poly.pdbx_strand_id
1 'polypeptide(L)'
;MDQRAARGIKKFSQPAREELTSLIVALEKEGFLKEPEAKKITSEIFEMRVAQEKKQYRACYAYLAHPEIILLSAFEKQTNKTPIKEIRLAQKRLQAYK
;
A
#
# COMPACT_ATOMS: atom_id res chain seq x y z
N MET A 1 7.88 -4.48 6.81
CA MET A 1 6.45 -4.10 6.81
C MET A 1 6.03 -3.69 8.21
N ASP A 2 5.31 -2.58 8.30
CA ASP A 2 4.74 -2.15 9.59
C ASP A 2 3.72 -3.18 10.07
N GLN A 3 3.75 -3.51 11.37
CA GLN A 3 2.85 -4.54 11.90
C GLN A 3 1.37 -4.18 11.76
N ARG A 4 1.06 -2.88 11.79
CA ARG A 4 -0.33 -2.43 11.63
C ARG A 4 -0.79 -2.62 10.19
N ALA A 5 0.11 -2.45 9.22
CA ALA A 5 -0.17 -2.76 7.82
C ALA A 5 -0.40 -4.26 7.66
N ALA A 6 0.41 -5.10 8.28
CA ALA A 6 0.25 -6.55 8.23
C ALA A 6 -1.12 -6.98 8.77
N ARG A 7 -1.58 -6.35 9.86
CA ARG A 7 -2.91 -6.63 10.41
C ARG A 7 -4.02 -6.24 9.45
N GLY A 8 -3.85 -5.12 8.73
CA GLY A 8 -4.80 -4.71 7.71
C GLY A 8 -4.89 -5.71 6.58
N ILE A 9 -3.74 -6.22 6.13
CA ILE A 9 -3.67 -7.20 5.04
C ILE A 9 -4.36 -8.50 5.43
N LYS A 10 -4.27 -8.91 6.69
CA LYS A 10 -4.94 -10.14 7.16
C LYS A 10 -6.46 -10.08 6.97
N LYS A 11 -7.04 -8.90 6.91
CA LYS A 11 -8.48 -8.72 6.70
C LYS A 11 -8.89 -8.80 5.23
N PHE A 12 -7.92 -8.79 4.31
CA PHE A 12 -8.19 -8.91 2.88
C PHE A 12 -8.64 -10.33 2.55
N SER A 13 -9.42 -10.46 1.48
CA SER A 13 -9.73 -11.79 0.93
C SER A 13 -8.43 -12.45 0.48
N GLN A 14 -8.42 -13.78 0.39
CA GLN A 14 -7.22 -14.50 -0.03
C GLN A 14 -6.78 -14.08 -1.44
N PRO A 15 -7.67 -13.96 -2.45
CA PRO A 15 -7.24 -13.49 -3.76
C PRO A 15 -6.63 -12.08 -3.71
N ALA A 16 -7.17 -11.19 -2.88
CA ALA A 16 -6.63 -9.84 -2.73
C ALA A 16 -5.23 -9.86 -2.11
N ARG A 17 -5.01 -10.72 -1.10
CA ARG A 17 -3.69 -10.87 -0.50
C ARG A 17 -2.67 -11.42 -1.49
N GLU A 18 -3.07 -12.38 -2.31
CA GLU A 18 -2.19 -12.95 -3.32
C GLU A 18 -1.79 -11.93 -4.38
N GLU A 19 -2.76 -11.13 -4.82
CA GLU A 19 -2.49 -10.07 -5.79
C GLU A 19 -1.58 -9.01 -5.21
N LEU A 20 -1.82 -8.61 -3.95
CA LEU A 20 -0.95 -7.65 -3.27
C LEU A 20 0.47 -8.17 -3.14
N THR A 21 0.63 -9.46 -2.78
CA THR A 21 1.95 -10.08 -2.68
C THR A 21 2.66 -10.04 -4.03
N SER A 22 1.95 -10.32 -5.12
CA SER A 22 2.52 -10.24 -6.47
C SER A 22 3.00 -8.84 -6.79
N LEU A 23 2.23 -7.81 -6.41
CA LEU A 23 2.63 -6.43 -6.62
C LEU A 23 3.85 -6.05 -5.80
N ILE A 24 3.94 -6.54 -4.57
CA ILE A 24 5.10 -6.29 -3.72
C ILE A 24 6.36 -6.91 -4.36
N VAL A 25 6.25 -8.14 -4.82
CA VAL A 25 7.37 -8.82 -5.50
C VAL A 25 7.79 -8.04 -6.74
N ALA A 26 6.83 -7.61 -7.55
CA ALA A 26 7.12 -6.82 -8.75
C ALA A 26 7.79 -5.49 -8.39
N LEU A 27 7.32 -4.84 -7.33
CA LEU A 27 7.90 -3.57 -6.88
C LEU A 27 9.35 -3.75 -6.42
N GLU A 28 9.62 -4.81 -5.66
CA GLU A 28 10.97 -5.09 -5.19
C GLU A 28 11.92 -5.41 -6.35
N LYS A 29 11.40 -6.11 -7.36
CA LYS A 29 12.19 -6.50 -8.54
C LYS A 29 12.46 -5.33 -9.48
N GLU A 30 11.42 -4.53 -9.79
CA GLU A 30 11.52 -3.47 -10.78
C GLU A 30 11.88 -2.11 -10.17
N GLY A 31 11.71 -1.95 -8.86
CA GLY A 31 12.00 -0.70 -8.16
C GLY A 31 10.86 0.31 -8.19
N PHE A 32 9.82 0.07 -8.98
CA PHE A 32 8.65 0.95 -9.06
C PHE A 32 7.46 0.20 -9.65
N LEU A 33 6.28 0.77 -9.45
CA LEU A 33 5.06 0.30 -10.10
C LEU A 33 4.44 1.48 -10.83
N LYS A 34 3.76 1.19 -11.94
CA LYS A 34 3.06 2.20 -12.76
C LYS A 34 1.56 2.17 -12.47
N GLU A 35 0.86 3.24 -12.83
CA GLU A 35 -0.60 3.22 -12.83
C GLU A 35 -1.08 2.19 -13.86
N PRO A 36 -2.19 1.50 -13.59
CA PRO A 36 -3.11 1.69 -12.46
C PRO A 36 -2.72 0.93 -11.19
N GLU A 37 -1.64 0.17 -11.19
CA GLU A 37 -1.25 -0.68 -10.07
C GLU A 37 -0.76 0.11 -8.85
N ALA A 38 -0.20 1.29 -9.07
CA ALA A 38 0.23 2.18 -8.01
C ALA A 38 0.07 3.63 -8.42
N LYS A 39 -0.06 4.49 -7.42
CA LYS A 39 -0.21 5.93 -7.63
C LYS A 39 0.54 6.67 -6.52
N LYS A 40 1.21 7.75 -6.89
CA LYS A 40 1.85 8.65 -5.94
C LYS A 40 0.79 9.52 -5.28
N ILE A 41 0.71 9.50 -3.96
CA ILE A 41 -0.30 10.24 -3.20
C ILE A 41 0.27 11.55 -2.68
N THR A 42 1.45 11.50 -2.06
CA THR A 42 2.19 12.69 -1.60
C THR A 42 3.63 12.57 -2.08
N SER A 43 4.48 13.51 -1.70
CA SER A 43 5.90 13.46 -2.08
C SER A 43 6.60 12.18 -1.63
N GLU A 44 6.12 11.53 -0.56
CA GLU A 44 6.75 10.34 0.00
C GLU A 44 5.85 9.11 0.02
N ILE A 45 4.54 9.28 -0.05
CA ILE A 45 3.56 8.20 0.11
C ILE A 45 3.01 7.77 -1.24
N PHE A 46 3.07 6.47 -1.50
CA PHE A 46 2.51 5.83 -2.68
C PHE A 46 1.42 4.85 -2.23
N GLU A 47 0.56 4.50 -3.15
CA GLU A 47 -0.56 3.61 -2.89
C GLU A 47 -0.56 2.49 -3.91
N MET A 48 -0.53 1.22 -3.44
CA MET A 48 -0.80 0.07 -4.30
C MET A 48 -2.28 -0.19 -4.35
N ARG A 49 -2.78 -0.59 -5.52
CA ARG A 49 -4.19 -0.80 -5.78
C ARG A 49 -4.47 -2.24 -6.16
N VAL A 50 -5.41 -2.86 -5.46
CA VAL A 50 -5.86 -4.21 -5.74
C VAL A 50 -7.38 -4.19 -5.87
N ALA A 51 -7.90 -4.78 -6.93
CA ALA A 51 -9.34 -4.90 -7.15
C ALA A 51 -9.70 -6.37 -7.26
N GLN A 52 -10.64 -6.82 -6.42
CA GLN A 52 -11.13 -8.20 -6.44
C GLN A 52 -12.65 -8.16 -6.37
N GLU A 53 -13.30 -8.71 -7.40
CA GLU A 53 -14.75 -8.68 -7.53
C GLU A 53 -15.24 -7.24 -7.52
N LYS A 54 -16.05 -6.85 -6.54
CA LYS A 54 -16.56 -5.48 -6.42
C LYS A 54 -15.86 -4.67 -5.34
N LYS A 55 -14.81 -5.25 -4.74
CA LYS A 55 -14.08 -4.60 -3.65
C LYS A 55 -12.76 -4.01 -4.12
N GLN A 56 -12.42 -2.89 -3.52
CA GLN A 56 -11.18 -2.17 -3.78
C GLN A 56 -10.32 -2.20 -2.53
N TYR A 57 -9.08 -2.61 -2.67
CA TYR A 57 -8.12 -2.66 -1.56
C TYR A 57 -6.96 -1.74 -1.87
N ARG A 58 -6.39 -1.15 -0.83
CA ARG A 58 -5.26 -0.22 -0.96
C ARG A 58 -4.21 -0.54 0.09
N ALA A 59 -2.95 -0.31 -0.28
CA ALA A 59 -1.83 -0.40 0.66
C ALA A 59 -0.92 0.80 0.43
N CYS A 60 -0.73 1.61 1.46
CA CYS A 60 0.17 2.75 1.39
C CYS A 60 1.59 2.31 1.68
N TYR A 61 2.53 2.79 0.90
CA TYR A 61 3.94 2.45 1.07
C TYR A 61 4.84 3.65 0.79
N ALA A 62 6.09 3.55 1.19
CA ALA A 62 7.10 4.55 0.93
C ALA A 62 8.45 3.87 0.68
N TYR A 63 9.36 4.58 0.05
CA TYR A 63 10.74 4.11 -0.12
C TYR A 63 11.56 4.55 1.09
N LEU A 64 12.32 3.62 1.67
CA LEU A 64 13.27 3.95 2.74
C LEU A 64 14.62 4.30 2.13
N ALA A 65 15.26 3.32 1.49
CA ALA A 65 16.46 3.52 0.69
C ALA A 65 16.19 2.77 -0.60
N HIS A 66 15.90 3.49 -1.68
CA HIS A 66 15.50 2.89 -2.94
C HIS A 66 16.44 1.75 -3.35
N PRO A 67 15.94 0.56 -3.74
CA PRO A 67 14.53 0.21 -3.97
C PRO A 67 13.78 -0.36 -2.76
N GLU A 68 14.37 -0.32 -1.57
CA GLU A 68 13.74 -0.86 -0.36
C GLU A 68 12.49 -0.06 0.01
N ILE A 69 11.40 -0.77 0.32
CA ILE A 69 10.13 -0.15 0.66
C ILE A 69 9.65 -0.57 2.04
N ILE A 70 8.74 0.24 2.60
CA ILE A 70 8.00 -0.10 3.80
C ILE A 70 6.51 0.07 3.54
N LEU A 71 5.72 -0.96 3.85
CA LEU A 71 4.26 -0.88 3.80
C LEU A 71 3.79 -0.30 5.12
N LEU A 72 3.01 0.77 5.05
CA LEU A 72 2.63 1.57 6.21
C LEU A 72 1.19 1.36 6.65
N SER A 73 0.28 1.07 5.73
CA SER A 73 -1.11 0.81 6.04
C SER A 73 -1.74 -0.02 4.92
N ALA A 74 -2.79 -0.75 5.26
CA ALA A 74 -3.55 -1.53 4.29
C ALA A 74 -5.01 -1.52 4.71
N PHE A 75 -5.91 -1.28 3.76
CA PHE A 75 -7.33 -1.12 4.06
C PHE A 75 -8.19 -1.41 2.85
N GLU A 76 -9.46 -1.73 3.10
CA GLU A 76 -10.47 -1.85 2.05
C GLU A 76 -11.02 -0.45 1.79
N LYS A 77 -11.01 -0.04 0.53
CA LYS A 77 -11.47 1.30 0.15
C LYS A 77 -12.98 1.30 -0.03
N GLN A 78 -13.65 2.17 0.71
CA GLN A 78 -15.12 2.27 0.68
C GLN A 78 -15.63 3.43 -0.18
N THR A 79 -14.74 4.34 -0.59
CA THR A 79 -15.11 5.55 -1.35
C THR A 79 -14.23 5.69 -2.58
N ASN A 80 -14.56 6.64 -3.44
CA ASN A 80 -13.80 6.89 -4.66
C ASN A 80 -12.41 7.48 -4.41
N LYS A 81 -12.20 8.10 -3.25
CA LYS A 81 -10.93 8.71 -2.90
C LYS A 81 -10.30 7.98 -1.73
N THR A 82 -8.97 7.95 -1.68
CA THR A 82 -8.25 7.44 -0.53
C THR A 82 -8.56 8.35 0.67
N PRO A 83 -9.03 7.79 1.80
CA PRO A 83 -9.34 8.61 2.97
C PRO A 83 -8.12 9.36 3.47
N ILE A 84 -8.30 10.65 3.76
CA ILE A 84 -7.23 11.49 4.30
C ILE A 84 -6.67 10.89 5.59
N LYS A 85 -7.53 10.28 6.39
CA LYS A 85 -7.14 9.59 7.62
C LYS A 85 -6.05 8.55 7.35
N GLU A 86 -6.20 7.75 6.30
CA GLU A 86 -5.24 6.71 5.96
C GLU A 86 -3.92 7.30 5.48
N ILE A 87 -3.98 8.39 4.72
CA ILE A 87 -2.79 9.09 4.26
C ILE A 87 -2.01 9.65 5.45
N ARG A 88 -2.71 10.28 6.39
CA ARG A 88 -2.08 10.84 7.60
C ARG A 88 -1.47 9.76 8.48
N LEU A 89 -2.14 8.62 8.61
CA LEU A 89 -1.60 7.48 9.34
C LEU A 89 -0.30 6.99 8.70
N ALA A 90 -0.30 6.88 7.37
CA ALA A 90 0.89 6.44 6.65
C ALA A 90 2.05 7.42 6.86
N GLN A 91 1.80 8.72 6.76
CA GLN A 91 2.82 9.74 6.99
C GLN A 91 3.38 9.68 8.40
N LYS A 92 2.50 9.54 9.39
CA LYS A 92 2.91 9.43 10.80
C LYS A 92 3.77 8.20 11.03
N ARG A 93 3.34 7.05 10.49
CA ARG A 93 4.07 5.81 10.66
C ARG A 93 5.42 5.85 9.97
N LEU A 94 5.51 6.52 8.82
CA LEU A 94 6.77 6.66 8.08
C LEU A 94 7.83 7.34 8.95
N GLN A 95 7.45 8.33 9.74
CA GLN A 95 8.41 9.03 10.61
C GLN A 95 9.13 8.10 11.56
N ALA A 96 8.49 7.02 11.99
CA ALA A 96 9.10 6.04 12.89
C ALA A 96 10.20 5.21 12.20
N TYR A 97 10.26 5.24 10.87
CA TYR A 97 11.24 4.46 10.09
C TYR A 97 12.32 5.33 9.46
N LYS A 98 12.31 6.62 9.71
CA LYS A 98 13.33 7.54 9.19
C LYS A 98 14.50 7.75 10.13
#